data_2c66f81989935b1c20541a853cea1630
#
_entry.id   2c66f81989935b1c20541a853cea1630
#
_cell.length_a   1.000
_cell.length_b   1.000
_cell.length_c   1.000
_cell.angle_alpha   90.00
_cell.angle_beta   90.00
_cell.angle_gamma   90.00
#
_symmetry.space_group_name_H-M   'P 1'
#
loop_
_entity.id
_entity.type
_entity.pdbx_description
1 polymer ?
#
loop_
_entity_poly.entity_id
_entity_poly.type
_entity_poly.pdbx_seq_one_letter_code
_entity_poly.pdbx_strand_id
1 'polypeptide(L)'
;DARRFSLVDSELRSGIAKVIRLISWVLLPVAALIVNGQMQAVGGWAVAIETGSWRQASIAAIASIVALVPQGLVFMTSVAFAVGAITLSRHQVLVQELPAVEGLARVDMLCLDKTGTLTEGDVTLDAVLLADDADPATVSAVLNWFAADRNANATARALRPAYGDTDATECVDDVPFSSRRKWSAVAFDVARIAGSWVLGAPEMVVGSHEHDEALPRKASELASSGLRTLVLAYSTDMLVVRDGDDQRRTHATSPRPAA
;
A
#
# COMPACT_ATOMS: atom_id res chain seq x y z
N ASP A 1 9.22 6.89 -9.18
CA ASP A 1 9.52 7.17 -7.75
C ASP A 1 9.45 5.95 -6.81
N ALA A 2 9.01 4.78 -7.28
CA ALA A 2 8.87 3.56 -6.45
C ALA A 2 10.18 2.76 -6.23
N ARG A 3 11.34 3.27 -6.60
CA ARG A 3 12.63 2.55 -6.55
C ARG A 3 13.65 3.02 -5.51
N ARG A 4 13.28 3.90 -4.61
CA ARG A 4 14.13 4.23 -3.46
C ARG A 4 13.70 3.40 -2.26
N PHE A 5 13.98 2.11 -2.29
CA PHE A 5 14.07 1.33 -1.05
C PHE A 5 15.28 1.86 -0.28
N SER A 6 15.06 2.67 0.74
CA SER A 6 16.08 2.89 1.75
C SER A 6 16.16 1.60 2.56
N LEU A 7 17.26 0.88 2.44
CA LEU A 7 17.57 -0.23 3.32
C LEU A 7 17.46 0.28 4.76
N VAL A 8 16.69 -0.42 5.58
CA VAL A 8 16.60 -0.08 7.02
C VAL A 8 17.95 -0.35 7.63
N ASP A 9 18.65 0.71 8.03
CA ASP A 9 19.92 0.60 8.73
C ASP A 9 19.68 -0.01 10.11
N SER A 10 20.18 -1.24 10.32
CA SER A 10 20.15 -1.89 11.62
C SER A 10 21.21 -1.27 12.53
N GLU A 11 20.79 -0.63 13.62
CA GLU A 11 21.71 -0.08 14.63
C GLU A 11 22.51 -1.19 15.32
N LEU A 12 21.88 -2.34 15.54
CA LEU A 12 22.54 -3.51 16.11
C LEU A 12 23.68 -3.98 15.20
N ARG A 13 23.41 -4.11 13.90
CA ARG A 13 24.43 -4.49 12.91
C ARG A 13 25.55 -3.45 12.83
N SER A 14 25.20 -2.18 12.85
CA SER A 14 26.17 -1.07 12.89
C SER A 14 27.00 -1.09 14.17
N GLY A 15 26.36 -1.33 15.32
CA GLY A 15 27.05 -1.49 16.62
C GLY A 15 28.02 -2.64 16.62
N ILE A 16 27.62 -3.82 16.14
CA ILE A 16 28.48 -5.01 16.01
C ILE A 16 29.65 -4.72 15.07
N ALA A 17 29.41 -4.06 13.94
CA ALA A 17 30.49 -3.69 13.01
C ALA A 17 31.52 -2.75 13.66
N LYS A 18 31.07 -1.82 14.52
CA LYS A 18 32.01 -0.96 15.30
C LYS A 18 32.84 -1.77 16.29
N VAL A 19 32.20 -2.68 17.02
CA VAL A 19 32.90 -3.57 17.96
C VAL A 19 33.92 -4.46 17.24
N ILE A 20 33.53 -5.08 16.13
CA ILE A 20 34.43 -5.91 15.33
C ILE A 20 35.61 -5.08 14.81
N ARG A 21 35.36 -3.88 14.34
CA ARG A 21 36.44 -2.96 13.88
C ARG A 21 37.39 -2.61 15.00
N LEU A 22 36.90 -2.30 16.21
CA LEU A 22 37.73 -2.03 17.37
C LEU A 22 38.59 -3.25 17.72
N ILE A 23 37.97 -4.44 17.79
CA ILE A 23 38.68 -5.69 18.06
C ILE A 23 39.77 -5.95 16.99
N SER A 24 39.45 -5.72 15.72
CA SER A 24 40.40 -5.89 14.61
C SER A 24 41.61 -4.97 14.75
N TRP A 25 41.42 -3.73 15.21
CA TRP A 25 42.54 -2.81 15.49
C TRP A 25 43.38 -3.27 16.65
N VAL A 26 42.77 -3.78 17.72
CA VAL A 26 43.49 -4.32 18.89
C VAL A 26 44.20 -5.64 18.53
N LEU A 27 43.59 -6.43 17.64
CA LEU A 27 44.13 -7.71 17.22
C LEU A 27 45.46 -7.58 16.47
N LEU A 28 45.72 -6.49 15.74
CA LEU A 28 46.97 -6.29 15.01
C LEU A 28 48.20 -6.31 15.92
N PRO A 29 48.30 -5.47 16.98
CA PRO A 29 49.45 -5.53 17.90
C PRO A 29 49.49 -6.84 18.68
N VAL A 30 48.35 -7.40 19.08
CA VAL A 30 48.26 -8.69 19.77
C VAL A 30 48.75 -9.82 18.87
N ALA A 31 48.39 -9.84 17.60
CA ALA A 31 48.87 -10.81 16.63
C ALA A 31 50.40 -10.73 16.46
N ALA A 32 50.96 -9.53 16.40
CA ALA A 32 52.40 -9.34 16.35
C ALA A 32 53.10 -9.91 17.61
N LEU A 33 52.52 -9.70 18.81
CA LEU A 33 53.02 -10.27 20.04
C LEU A 33 52.93 -11.80 20.07
N ILE A 34 51.83 -12.38 19.57
CA ILE A 34 51.63 -13.83 19.48
C ILE A 34 52.67 -14.44 18.53
N VAL A 35 52.84 -13.87 17.34
CA VAL A 35 53.85 -14.35 16.38
C VAL A 35 55.26 -14.30 17.01
N ASN A 36 55.60 -13.18 17.63
CA ASN A 36 56.88 -13.05 18.29
C ASN A 36 57.04 -14.06 19.44
N GLY A 37 56.00 -14.24 20.27
CA GLY A 37 56.01 -15.22 21.37
C GLY A 37 56.20 -16.65 20.87
N GLN A 38 55.51 -17.05 19.79
CA GLN A 38 55.66 -18.37 19.19
C GLN A 38 57.06 -18.59 18.59
N MET A 39 57.65 -17.55 17.97
CA MET A 39 59.04 -17.64 17.48
C MET A 39 60.05 -17.75 18.61
N GLN A 40 59.88 -17.07 19.74
CA GLN A 40 60.74 -17.17 20.92
C GLN A 40 60.54 -18.55 21.55
N ALA A 41 59.38 -19.15 21.58
CA ALA A 41 59.15 -20.47 22.16
C ALA A 41 59.90 -21.60 21.44
N VAL A 42 60.24 -21.44 20.16
CA VAL A 42 61.04 -22.40 19.39
C VAL A 42 62.54 -22.07 19.34
N GLY A 43 62.98 -21.17 20.22
CA GLY A 43 64.44 -20.80 20.37
C GLY A 43 64.82 -19.47 19.73
N GLY A 44 63.80 -18.64 19.33
CA GLY A 44 64.03 -17.34 18.72
C GLY A 44 64.01 -17.36 17.20
N TRP A 45 64.00 -16.19 16.60
CA TRP A 45 63.87 -16.03 15.15
C TRP A 45 64.95 -16.67 14.34
N ALA A 46 66.24 -16.58 14.80
CA ALA A 46 67.36 -17.16 14.10
C ALA A 46 67.23 -18.69 14.07
N VAL A 47 67.09 -19.32 15.25
CA VAL A 47 66.92 -20.76 15.38
C VAL A 47 65.71 -21.29 14.63
N ALA A 48 64.64 -20.58 14.67
CA ALA A 48 63.39 -20.94 13.96
C ALA A 48 63.61 -21.02 12.44
N ILE A 49 64.36 -20.12 11.87
CA ILE A 49 64.72 -20.09 10.44
C ILE A 49 65.68 -21.19 10.08
N GLU A 50 66.74 -21.36 10.83
CA GLU A 50 67.75 -22.36 10.56
C GLU A 50 67.26 -23.81 10.67
N THR A 51 66.44 -24.09 11.67
CA THR A 51 65.86 -25.43 11.91
C THR A 51 64.58 -25.71 11.11
N GLY A 52 64.01 -24.72 10.46
CA GLY A 52 62.73 -24.85 9.79
C GLY A 52 61.52 -24.92 10.73
N SER A 53 61.71 -24.75 12.04
CA SER A 53 60.60 -24.80 13.05
C SER A 53 59.67 -23.60 13.01
N TRP A 54 60.03 -22.55 12.24
CA TRP A 54 59.16 -21.42 11.98
C TRP A 54 57.78 -21.83 11.41
N ARG A 55 57.69 -22.95 10.65
CA ARG A 55 56.43 -23.48 10.13
C ARG A 55 55.45 -23.87 11.23
N GLN A 56 55.96 -24.60 12.24
CA GLN A 56 55.16 -25.03 13.38
C GLN A 56 54.74 -23.85 14.25
N ALA A 57 55.65 -22.91 14.49
CA ALA A 57 55.41 -21.67 15.22
C ALA A 57 54.33 -20.82 14.50
N SER A 58 54.40 -20.75 13.17
CA SER A 58 53.39 -20.01 12.38
C SER A 58 52.00 -20.65 12.45
N ILE A 59 51.89 -21.99 12.39
CA ILE A 59 50.63 -22.70 12.56
C ILE A 59 50.04 -22.41 13.94
N ALA A 60 50.84 -22.48 15.00
CA ALA A 60 50.40 -22.20 16.36
C ALA A 60 49.96 -20.72 16.52
N ALA A 61 50.72 -19.79 15.91
CA ALA A 61 50.34 -18.37 15.90
C ALA A 61 49.02 -18.12 15.19
N ILE A 62 48.80 -18.69 14.00
CA ILE A 62 47.56 -18.57 13.23
C ILE A 62 46.38 -19.14 14.04
N ALA A 63 46.53 -20.34 14.61
CA ALA A 63 45.49 -20.96 15.43
C ALA A 63 45.11 -20.07 16.63
N SER A 64 46.09 -19.47 17.30
CA SER A 64 45.84 -18.54 18.40
C SER A 64 45.14 -17.26 17.96
N ILE A 65 45.50 -16.69 16.81
CA ILE A 65 44.88 -15.48 16.26
C ILE A 65 43.43 -15.76 15.86
N VAL A 66 43.13 -16.90 15.20
CA VAL A 66 41.80 -17.29 14.81
C VAL A 66 40.89 -17.47 16.03
N ALA A 67 41.40 -18.02 17.13
CA ALA A 67 40.66 -18.18 18.37
C ALA A 67 40.25 -16.85 19.04
N LEU A 68 40.94 -15.75 18.73
CA LEU A 68 40.63 -14.41 19.26
C LEU A 68 39.53 -13.70 18.50
N VAL A 69 39.16 -14.18 17.31
CA VAL A 69 38.08 -13.56 16.52
C VAL A 69 36.74 -13.98 17.09
N PRO A 70 35.86 -13.04 17.51
CA PRO A 70 34.59 -13.36 18.13
C PRO A 70 33.51 -13.76 17.08
N GLN A 71 33.73 -14.89 16.41
CA GLN A 71 32.81 -15.37 15.34
C GLN A 71 31.40 -15.67 15.88
N GLY A 72 31.29 -16.03 17.15
CA GLY A 72 29.99 -16.30 17.79
C GLY A 72 29.06 -15.09 17.84
N LEU A 73 29.60 -13.87 17.87
CA LEU A 73 28.79 -12.67 17.94
C LEU A 73 27.93 -12.47 16.67
N VAL A 74 28.54 -12.63 15.49
CA VAL A 74 27.83 -12.51 14.20
C VAL A 74 26.85 -13.66 14.02
N PHE A 75 27.23 -14.86 14.41
CA PHE A 75 26.38 -16.04 14.32
C PHE A 75 25.14 -15.88 15.20
N MET A 76 25.29 -15.50 16.46
CA MET A 76 24.18 -15.31 17.41
C MET A 76 23.19 -14.26 16.95
N THR A 77 23.64 -13.15 16.39
CA THR A 77 22.73 -12.13 15.84
C THR A 77 21.96 -12.61 14.63
N SER A 78 22.61 -13.38 13.74
CA SER A 78 21.92 -13.98 12.59
C SER A 78 20.87 -14.99 13.03
N VAL A 79 21.16 -15.79 14.05
CA VAL A 79 20.20 -16.73 14.65
C VAL A 79 19.02 -15.99 15.30
N ALA A 80 19.29 -14.92 16.06
CA ALA A 80 18.24 -14.12 16.70
C ALA A 80 17.29 -13.52 15.66
N PHE A 81 17.82 -12.95 14.57
CA PHE A 81 16.99 -12.43 13.48
C PHE A 81 16.19 -13.52 12.77
N ALA A 82 16.81 -14.70 12.54
CA ALA A 82 16.11 -15.83 11.92
C ALA A 82 14.94 -16.31 12.79
N VAL A 83 15.15 -16.44 14.11
CA VAL A 83 14.08 -16.81 15.05
C VAL A 83 12.97 -15.76 15.06
N GLY A 84 13.31 -14.47 15.06
CA GLY A 84 12.34 -13.37 14.95
C GLY A 84 11.54 -13.45 13.66
N ALA A 85 12.18 -13.67 12.52
CA ALA A 85 11.52 -13.83 11.24
C ALA A 85 10.57 -15.04 11.19
N ILE A 86 10.98 -16.18 11.76
CA ILE A 86 10.15 -17.38 11.88
C ILE A 86 8.92 -17.09 12.77
N THR A 87 9.10 -16.38 13.86
CA THR A 87 8.00 -16.03 14.76
C THR A 87 6.99 -15.12 14.05
N LEU A 88 7.45 -14.10 13.32
CA LEU A 88 6.60 -13.22 12.52
C LEU A 88 5.88 -13.97 11.40
N SER A 89 6.55 -14.91 10.74
CA SER A 89 5.96 -15.76 9.71
C SER A 89 4.80 -16.60 10.24
N ARG A 90 4.88 -17.08 11.48
CA ARG A 90 3.76 -17.79 12.14
C ARG A 90 2.53 -16.89 12.34
N HIS A 91 2.71 -15.59 12.42
CA HIS A 91 1.65 -14.58 12.46
C HIS A 91 1.28 -14.05 11.07
N GLN A 92 1.65 -14.78 9.99
CA GLN A 92 1.38 -14.43 8.59
C GLN A 92 2.01 -13.10 8.15
N VAL A 93 3.07 -12.67 8.83
CA VAL A 93 3.86 -11.49 8.46
C VAL A 93 5.08 -11.93 7.66
N LEU A 94 5.16 -11.52 6.40
CA LEU A 94 6.30 -11.78 5.53
C LEU A 94 7.42 -10.77 5.80
N VAL A 95 8.54 -11.27 6.32
CA VAL A 95 9.75 -10.47 6.52
C VAL A 95 10.62 -10.56 5.28
N GLN A 96 10.83 -9.46 4.57
CA GLN A 96 11.67 -9.40 3.38
C GLN A 96 13.16 -9.22 3.72
N GLU A 97 13.45 -8.54 4.82
CA GLU A 97 14.80 -8.26 5.28
C GLU A 97 14.94 -8.56 6.78
N LEU A 98 15.97 -9.32 7.17
CA LEU A 98 16.22 -9.66 8.56
C LEU A 98 16.36 -8.43 9.49
N PRO A 99 17.00 -7.32 9.08
CA PRO A 99 17.07 -6.10 9.89
C PRO A 99 15.71 -5.45 10.18
N ALA A 100 14.68 -5.72 9.36
CA ALA A 100 13.33 -5.19 9.60
C ALA A 100 12.72 -5.68 10.91
N VAL A 101 13.14 -6.88 11.39
CA VAL A 101 12.72 -7.41 12.70
C VAL A 101 13.15 -6.48 13.83
N GLU A 102 14.38 -5.94 13.76
CA GLU A 102 14.87 -4.95 14.73
C GLU A 102 14.10 -3.63 14.63
N GLY A 103 13.82 -3.16 13.40
CA GLY A 103 13.04 -1.95 13.18
C GLY A 103 11.64 -2.05 13.80
N LEU A 104 10.96 -3.18 13.61
CA LEU A 104 9.64 -3.43 14.19
C LEU A 104 9.65 -3.39 15.73
N ALA A 105 10.70 -3.91 16.37
CA ALA A 105 10.82 -3.89 17.83
C ALA A 105 10.99 -2.48 18.44
N ARG A 106 11.32 -1.48 17.61
CA ARG A 106 11.56 -0.09 18.01
C ARG A 106 10.45 0.88 17.61
N VAL A 107 9.37 0.36 17.04
CA VAL A 107 8.22 1.19 16.65
C VAL A 107 7.53 1.70 17.91
N ASP A 108 7.46 3.01 18.04
CA ASP A 108 6.78 3.72 19.12
C ASP A 108 5.54 4.49 18.64
N MET A 109 5.41 4.67 17.31
CA MET A 109 4.27 5.32 16.67
C MET A 109 3.75 4.47 15.51
N LEU A 110 2.45 4.16 15.53
CA LEU A 110 1.77 3.39 14.51
C LEU A 110 0.79 4.28 13.75
N CYS A 111 1.05 4.53 12.47
CA CYS A 111 0.13 5.23 11.57
C CYS A 111 -0.60 4.21 10.70
N LEU A 112 -1.92 4.12 10.84
CA LEU A 112 -2.76 3.20 10.09
C LEU A 112 -3.61 3.94 9.09
N ASP A 113 -3.70 3.42 7.86
CA ASP A 113 -4.76 3.84 6.95
C ASP A 113 -6.09 3.24 7.42
N LYS A 114 -7.17 4.01 7.26
CA LYS A 114 -8.50 3.56 7.64
C LYS A 114 -9.02 2.49 6.69
N THR A 115 -8.97 2.78 5.39
CA THR A 115 -9.68 2.00 4.38
C THR A 115 -8.86 0.79 3.92
N GLY A 116 -9.40 -0.42 4.10
CA GLY A 116 -8.70 -1.66 3.77
C GLY A 116 -7.66 -2.11 4.82
N THR A 117 -7.48 -1.36 5.92
CA THR A 117 -6.61 -1.72 7.05
C THR A 117 -7.44 -1.88 8.32
N LEU A 118 -8.16 -0.84 8.74
CA LEU A 118 -9.07 -0.88 9.89
C LEU A 118 -10.49 -1.29 9.51
N THR A 119 -10.81 -1.20 8.22
CA THR A 119 -12.09 -1.62 7.65
C THR A 119 -11.82 -2.64 6.55
N GLU A 120 -12.78 -3.50 6.27
CA GLU A 120 -12.72 -4.48 5.17
C GLU A 120 -12.65 -3.81 3.80
N GLY A 121 -12.92 -2.49 3.73
CA GLY A 121 -12.92 -1.72 2.50
C GLY A 121 -14.20 -1.91 1.68
N ASP A 122 -15.08 -2.78 2.11
CA ASP A 122 -16.35 -3.04 1.46
C ASP A 122 -17.37 -1.96 1.81
N VAL A 123 -18.17 -1.61 0.81
CA VAL A 123 -19.28 -0.66 0.91
C VAL A 123 -20.55 -1.45 0.67
N THR A 124 -21.54 -1.26 1.51
CA THR A 124 -22.88 -1.84 1.33
C THR A 124 -23.89 -0.76 1.04
N LEU A 125 -24.87 -1.06 0.18
CA LEU A 125 -25.99 -0.18 -0.07
C LEU A 125 -26.93 -0.22 1.14
N ASP A 126 -27.20 0.96 1.73
CA ASP A 126 -28.14 1.10 2.82
C ASP A 126 -29.57 1.39 2.29
N ALA A 127 -29.73 2.46 1.54
CA ALA A 127 -31.02 2.85 0.97
C ALA A 127 -30.86 3.64 -0.33
N VAL A 128 -31.88 3.58 -1.17
CA VAL A 128 -32.08 4.47 -2.31
C VAL A 128 -33.31 5.34 -2.01
N LEU A 129 -33.09 6.66 -1.98
CA LEU A 129 -34.16 7.65 -1.77
C LEU A 129 -34.54 8.20 -3.14
N LEU A 130 -35.78 7.98 -3.52
CA LEU A 130 -36.32 8.48 -4.77
C LEU A 130 -36.86 9.91 -4.60
N ALA A 131 -36.76 10.72 -5.64
CA ALA A 131 -37.46 11.98 -5.74
C ALA A 131 -38.96 11.70 -6.00
N ASP A 132 -39.82 12.68 -5.68
CA ASP A 132 -41.28 12.48 -5.70
C ASP A 132 -41.83 12.13 -7.09
N ASP A 133 -41.16 12.55 -8.16
CA ASP A 133 -41.53 12.31 -9.56
C ASP A 133 -40.68 11.24 -10.27
N ALA A 134 -39.75 10.62 -9.56
CA ALA A 134 -38.87 9.60 -10.13
C ALA A 134 -39.58 8.25 -10.30
N ASP A 135 -39.56 7.69 -11.53
CA ASP A 135 -40.05 6.32 -11.76
C ASP A 135 -39.06 5.28 -11.19
N PRO A 136 -39.49 4.49 -10.18
CA PRO A 136 -38.62 3.50 -9.53
C PRO A 136 -38.04 2.48 -10.51
N ALA A 137 -38.78 2.12 -11.54
CA ALA A 137 -38.33 1.12 -12.50
C ALA A 137 -37.30 1.68 -13.46
N THR A 138 -37.36 2.95 -13.80
CA THR A 138 -36.36 3.68 -14.58
C THR A 138 -35.05 3.79 -13.77
N VAL A 139 -35.13 4.23 -12.51
CA VAL A 139 -33.98 4.34 -11.62
C VAL A 139 -33.31 2.97 -11.41
N SER A 140 -34.11 1.91 -11.20
CA SER A 140 -33.58 0.55 -11.05
C SER A 140 -32.82 0.06 -12.28
N ALA A 141 -33.33 0.34 -13.48
CA ALA A 141 -32.68 -0.05 -14.73
C ALA A 141 -31.31 0.67 -14.91
N VAL A 142 -31.25 1.94 -14.55
CA VAL A 142 -30.00 2.72 -14.62
C VAL A 142 -29.01 2.25 -13.54
N LEU A 143 -29.46 2.02 -12.30
CA LEU A 143 -28.59 1.51 -11.23
C LEU A 143 -28.07 0.10 -11.54
N ASN A 144 -28.87 -0.74 -12.23
CA ASN A 144 -28.41 -2.02 -12.72
C ASN A 144 -27.22 -1.88 -13.68
N TRP A 145 -27.25 -0.91 -14.60
CA TRP A 145 -26.13 -0.67 -15.49
C TRP A 145 -24.86 -0.32 -14.73
N PHE A 146 -24.93 0.62 -13.77
CA PHE A 146 -23.77 0.97 -12.93
C PHE A 146 -23.27 -0.19 -12.07
N ALA A 147 -24.17 -1.07 -11.61
CA ALA A 147 -23.82 -2.27 -10.86
C ALA A 147 -23.09 -3.31 -11.72
N ALA A 148 -23.50 -3.46 -12.99
CA ALA A 148 -22.96 -4.45 -13.92
C ALA A 148 -21.64 -4.01 -14.57
N ASP A 149 -21.29 -2.72 -14.54
CA ASP A 149 -20.07 -2.20 -15.15
C ASP A 149 -18.82 -2.96 -14.65
N ARG A 150 -18.01 -3.45 -15.59
CA ARG A 150 -16.76 -4.17 -15.30
C ARG A 150 -15.71 -3.28 -14.61
N ASN A 151 -15.75 -1.98 -14.88
CA ASN A 151 -14.85 -0.97 -14.31
C ASN A 151 -15.44 -0.31 -13.06
N ALA A 152 -16.52 -0.86 -12.50
CA ALA A 152 -17.20 -0.34 -11.33
C ALA A 152 -16.22 -0.17 -10.15
N ASN A 153 -16.22 1.00 -9.53
CA ASN A 153 -15.51 1.25 -8.28
C ASN A 153 -16.18 0.52 -7.10
N ALA A 154 -15.59 0.54 -5.92
CA ALA A 154 -16.13 -0.14 -4.74
C ALA A 154 -17.58 0.30 -4.43
N THR A 155 -17.91 1.57 -4.64
CA THR A 155 -19.23 2.12 -4.37
C THR A 155 -20.27 1.64 -5.39
N ALA A 156 -19.93 1.61 -6.68
CA ALA A 156 -20.83 1.07 -7.71
C ALA A 156 -21.01 -0.45 -7.55
N ARG A 157 -19.96 -1.18 -7.15
CA ARG A 157 -20.07 -2.61 -6.81
C ARG A 157 -21.02 -2.89 -5.64
N ALA A 158 -21.18 -1.96 -4.72
CA ALA A 158 -22.15 -2.08 -3.62
C ALA A 158 -23.60 -2.14 -4.07
N LEU A 159 -23.89 -1.71 -5.31
CA LEU A 159 -25.23 -1.82 -5.92
C LEU A 159 -25.56 -3.24 -6.38
N ARG A 160 -24.55 -4.11 -6.62
CA ARG A 160 -24.75 -5.45 -7.21
C ARG A 160 -25.73 -6.34 -6.45
N PRO A 161 -25.73 -6.42 -5.12
CA PRO A 161 -26.68 -7.27 -4.40
C PRO A 161 -28.15 -6.87 -4.61
N ALA A 162 -28.41 -5.59 -4.88
CA ALA A 162 -29.77 -5.07 -5.07
C ALA A 162 -30.17 -4.94 -6.53
N TYR A 163 -29.22 -4.73 -7.46
CA TYR A 163 -29.50 -4.37 -8.85
C TYR A 163 -28.72 -5.19 -9.89
N GLY A 164 -27.84 -6.09 -9.49
CA GLY A 164 -26.93 -6.80 -10.39
C GLY A 164 -27.45 -8.10 -11.02
N ASP A 165 -28.71 -8.47 -10.81
CA ASP A 165 -29.25 -9.79 -11.20
C ASP A 165 -29.84 -9.84 -12.63
N THR A 166 -29.89 -8.73 -13.34
CA THR A 166 -30.42 -8.65 -14.70
C THR A 166 -29.39 -8.21 -15.71
N ASP A 167 -29.54 -8.63 -16.97
CA ASP A 167 -28.68 -8.16 -18.05
C ASP A 167 -28.79 -6.63 -18.16
N ALA A 168 -27.64 -5.96 -18.12
CA ALA A 168 -27.60 -4.52 -18.22
C ALA A 168 -28.03 -4.06 -19.63
N THR A 169 -28.85 -3.01 -19.72
CA THR A 169 -29.22 -2.40 -20.96
C THR A 169 -28.00 -1.86 -21.70
N GLU A 170 -27.92 -2.07 -23.03
CA GLU A 170 -26.85 -1.49 -23.84
C GLU A 170 -26.88 0.04 -23.78
N CYS A 171 -25.72 0.64 -23.52
CA CYS A 171 -25.56 2.08 -23.53
C CYS A 171 -25.04 2.59 -24.85
N VAL A 172 -25.33 3.84 -25.19
CA VAL A 172 -24.80 4.53 -26.37
C VAL A 172 -23.38 5.04 -26.13
N ASP A 173 -23.16 5.59 -24.92
CA ASP A 173 -21.86 6.13 -24.51
C ASP A 173 -21.72 6.07 -22.99
N ASP A 174 -20.49 6.01 -22.48
CA ASP A 174 -20.23 6.02 -21.07
C ASP A 174 -18.98 6.83 -20.70
N VAL A 175 -18.98 7.35 -19.50
CA VAL A 175 -17.84 8.02 -18.87
C VAL A 175 -17.48 7.27 -17.59
N PRO A 176 -16.37 6.52 -17.56
CA PRO A 176 -15.99 5.74 -16.40
C PRO A 176 -15.66 6.65 -15.20
N PHE A 177 -15.78 6.11 -13.99
CA PHE A 177 -15.47 6.84 -12.77
C PHE A 177 -14.00 7.30 -12.74
N SER A 178 -13.78 8.52 -12.24
CA SER A 178 -12.46 9.04 -11.95
C SER A 178 -12.46 9.68 -10.56
N SER A 179 -11.45 9.38 -9.74
CA SER A 179 -11.28 9.99 -8.41
C SER A 179 -11.14 11.52 -8.47
N ARG A 180 -10.68 12.05 -9.60
CA ARG A 180 -10.57 13.50 -9.83
C ARG A 180 -11.94 14.15 -10.06
N ARG A 181 -12.80 13.46 -10.82
CA ARG A 181 -14.16 13.94 -11.15
C ARG A 181 -15.17 13.57 -10.07
N LYS A 182 -14.96 12.48 -9.35
CA LYS A 182 -15.85 11.90 -8.33
C LYS A 182 -17.24 11.51 -8.86
N TRP A 183 -17.37 11.31 -10.17
CA TRP A 183 -18.61 10.85 -10.81
C TRP A 183 -18.32 9.96 -12.02
N SER A 184 -19.33 9.21 -12.43
CA SER A 184 -19.42 8.45 -13.68
C SER A 184 -20.74 8.77 -14.36
N ALA A 185 -20.81 8.56 -15.67
CA ALA A 185 -22.02 8.85 -16.43
C ALA A 185 -22.26 7.79 -17.51
N VAL A 186 -23.53 7.67 -17.94
CA VAL A 186 -23.96 6.79 -19.01
C VAL A 186 -25.07 7.45 -19.80
N ALA A 187 -25.09 7.20 -21.12
CA ALA A 187 -26.15 7.65 -22.01
C ALA A 187 -26.88 6.46 -22.64
N PHE A 188 -28.20 6.55 -22.70
CA PHE A 188 -29.05 5.55 -23.31
C PHE A 188 -29.95 6.16 -24.41
N ASP A 189 -30.25 5.36 -25.43
CA ASP A 189 -31.20 5.67 -26.50
C ASP A 189 -32.44 4.74 -26.44
N VAL A 190 -32.70 4.17 -25.29
CA VAL A 190 -33.88 3.31 -25.07
C VAL A 190 -34.98 4.15 -24.47
N ALA A 191 -36.15 4.18 -25.09
CA ALA A 191 -37.25 5.10 -24.82
C ALA A 191 -37.59 5.31 -23.32
N ARG A 192 -37.46 4.28 -22.51
CA ARG A 192 -37.77 4.34 -21.08
C ARG A 192 -36.72 5.05 -20.25
N ILE A 193 -35.43 4.94 -20.63
CA ILE A 193 -34.28 5.47 -19.91
C ILE A 193 -33.43 6.41 -20.77
N ALA A 194 -34.01 6.85 -21.93
CA ALA A 194 -33.31 7.70 -22.90
C ALA A 194 -32.81 8.99 -22.24
N GLY A 195 -31.57 9.36 -22.58
CA GLY A 195 -30.88 10.52 -22.03
C GLY A 195 -29.60 10.14 -21.29
N SER A 196 -29.04 11.08 -20.56
CA SER A 196 -27.79 10.95 -19.84
C SER A 196 -28.03 10.88 -18.33
N TRP A 197 -27.38 9.92 -17.69
CA TRP A 197 -27.45 9.69 -16.26
C TRP A 197 -26.07 9.82 -15.63
N VAL A 198 -25.98 10.56 -14.54
CA VAL A 198 -24.73 10.83 -13.82
C VAL A 198 -24.85 10.34 -12.39
N LEU A 199 -23.96 9.46 -11.98
CA LEU A 199 -23.85 8.95 -10.61
C LEU A 199 -22.57 9.45 -9.98
N GLY A 200 -22.67 10.20 -8.88
CA GLY A 200 -21.48 10.75 -8.24
C GLY A 200 -21.70 11.44 -6.92
N ALA A 201 -20.64 12.08 -6.44
CA ALA A 201 -20.68 12.85 -5.21
C ALA A 201 -21.60 14.06 -5.34
N PRO A 202 -22.45 14.35 -4.33
CA PRO A 202 -23.45 15.42 -4.40
C PRO A 202 -22.85 16.77 -4.82
N GLU A 203 -21.72 17.13 -4.26
CA GLU A 203 -21.03 18.39 -4.54
C GLU A 203 -20.53 18.54 -5.99
N MET A 204 -20.38 17.42 -6.70
CA MET A 204 -19.90 17.40 -8.09
C MET A 204 -21.02 17.24 -9.11
N VAL A 205 -22.13 16.62 -8.71
CA VAL A 205 -23.26 16.30 -9.60
C VAL A 205 -24.30 17.43 -9.57
N VAL A 206 -24.67 17.91 -8.38
CA VAL A 206 -25.69 18.97 -8.23
C VAL A 206 -25.09 20.36 -8.51
N GLY A 207 -23.78 20.54 -8.27
CA GLY A 207 -23.13 21.84 -8.43
C GLY A 207 -23.65 22.90 -7.46
N SER A 208 -23.30 24.15 -7.73
CA SER A 208 -23.74 25.33 -6.95
C SER A 208 -25.00 25.97 -7.56
N HIS A 209 -25.96 25.18 -8.03
CA HIS A 209 -27.20 25.74 -8.57
C HIS A 209 -28.11 26.23 -7.46
N GLU A 210 -28.43 27.51 -7.50
CA GLU A 210 -29.14 28.29 -6.49
C GLU A 210 -30.59 27.87 -6.26
N HIS A 211 -31.12 26.86 -6.96
CA HIS A 211 -32.57 26.59 -6.97
C HIS A 211 -33.02 25.31 -6.28
N ASP A 212 -32.13 24.43 -5.84
CA ASP A 212 -32.51 23.21 -5.11
C ASP A 212 -31.56 22.91 -3.96
N GLU A 213 -31.77 23.58 -2.85
CA GLU A 213 -31.00 23.35 -1.60
C GLU A 213 -31.44 22.09 -0.85
N ALA A 214 -32.56 21.47 -1.24
CA ALA A 214 -33.10 20.33 -0.50
C ALA A 214 -32.26 19.07 -0.63
N LEU A 215 -31.82 18.74 -1.84
CA LEU A 215 -30.95 17.55 -2.09
C LEU A 215 -29.56 17.67 -1.45
N PRO A 216 -28.80 18.76 -1.62
CA PRO A 216 -27.53 18.94 -0.95
C PRO A 216 -27.64 18.90 0.56
N ARG A 217 -28.69 19.50 1.13
CA ARG A 217 -28.93 19.49 2.57
C ARG A 217 -29.19 18.08 3.08
N LYS A 218 -30.08 17.31 2.42
CA LYS A 218 -30.39 15.93 2.79
C LYS A 218 -29.14 15.02 2.66
N ALA A 219 -28.36 15.20 1.60
CA ALA A 219 -27.10 14.49 1.41
C ALA A 219 -26.08 14.82 2.54
N SER A 220 -26.01 16.08 2.97
CA SER A 220 -25.17 16.52 4.07
C SER A 220 -25.62 15.95 5.42
N GLU A 221 -26.93 15.89 5.68
CA GLU A 221 -27.51 15.28 6.88
C GLU A 221 -27.16 13.78 6.96
N LEU A 222 -27.33 13.05 5.86
CA LEU A 222 -26.96 11.63 5.78
C LEU A 222 -25.45 11.42 5.92
N ALA A 223 -24.62 12.27 5.32
CA ALA A 223 -23.18 12.22 5.46
C ALA A 223 -22.74 12.47 6.91
N SER A 224 -23.42 13.35 7.66
CA SER A 224 -23.14 13.62 9.06
C SER A 224 -23.40 12.41 9.96
N SER A 225 -24.29 11.50 9.55
CA SER A 225 -24.53 10.22 10.24
C SER A 225 -23.54 9.11 9.88
N GLY A 226 -22.52 9.43 9.06
CA GLY A 226 -21.46 8.49 8.68
C GLY A 226 -21.73 7.72 7.38
N LEU A 227 -22.83 8.01 6.69
CA LEU A 227 -23.19 7.38 5.42
C LEU A 227 -22.45 8.05 4.25
N ARG A 228 -22.00 7.25 3.29
CA ARG A 228 -21.53 7.75 1.99
C ARG A 228 -22.71 8.00 1.07
N THR A 229 -23.00 9.27 0.79
CA THR A 229 -24.08 9.66 -0.08
C THR A 229 -23.63 9.84 -1.52
N LEU A 230 -24.46 9.41 -2.47
CA LEU A 230 -24.34 9.66 -3.90
C LEU A 230 -25.63 10.24 -4.42
N VAL A 231 -25.54 10.98 -5.51
CA VAL A 231 -26.67 11.48 -6.26
C VAL A 231 -26.67 10.85 -7.65
N LEU A 232 -27.82 10.35 -8.07
CA LEU A 232 -28.11 10.00 -9.44
C LEU A 232 -28.90 11.16 -10.07
N ALA A 233 -28.33 11.79 -11.07
CA ALA A 233 -28.96 12.91 -11.80
C ALA A 233 -29.23 12.51 -13.24
N TYR A 234 -30.28 13.11 -13.82
CA TYR A 234 -30.74 12.87 -15.18
C TYR A 234 -30.70 14.15 -16.02
N SER A 235 -30.35 14.01 -17.31
CA SER A 235 -30.48 15.07 -18.32
C SER A 235 -31.03 14.48 -19.62
N THR A 236 -31.89 15.24 -20.29
CA THR A 236 -32.37 14.91 -21.64
C THR A 236 -31.28 15.07 -22.70
N ASP A 237 -30.24 15.84 -22.40
CA ASP A 237 -29.13 16.05 -23.32
C ASP A 237 -28.25 14.80 -23.36
N MET A 238 -27.85 14.36 -24.56
CA MET A 238 -26.93 13.23 -24.73
C MET A 238 -25.52 13.63 -24.35
N LEU A 239 -24.80 12.71 -23.74
CA LEU A 239 -23.36 12.88 -23.46
C LEU A 239 -22.60 13.01 -24.78
N VAL A 240 -21.93 14.14 -24.97
CA VAL A 240 -21.03 14.33 -26.10
C VAL A 240 -19.59 14.14 -25.60
N VAL A 241 -19.05 12.94 -25.78
CA VAL A 241 -17.64 12.64 -25.48
C VAL A 241 -16.81 13.11 -26.67
N ARG A 242 -16.05 14.19 -26.52
CA ARG A 242 -15.04 14.60 -27.53
C ARG A 242 -13.75 13.82 -27.27
N ASP A 243 -13.40 13.00 -28.24
CA ASP A 243 -12.11 12.30 -28.27
C ASP A 243 -10.97 13.31 -28.41
N GLY A 244 -9.99 13.33 -27.51
CA GLY A 244 -8.71 13.99 -27.80
C GLY A 244 -8.08 14.89 -26.74
N ASP A 245 -8.56 15.01 -25.51
CA ASP A 245 -7.77 15.70 -24.49
C ASP A 245 -8.15 15.19 -23.09
N ASP A 246 -7.18 15.10 -22.19
CA ASP A 246 -7.34 14.72 -20.77
C ASP A 246 -8.23 15.73 -19.98
N GLN A 247 -8.81 16.70 -20.70
CA GLN A 247 -9.87 17.62 -20.34
C GLN A 247 -11.16 17.27 -21.11
N ARG A 248 -11.75 16.12 -20.85
CA ARG A 248 -13.11 15.85 -21.27
C ARG A 248 -14.06 16.79 -20.52
N ARG A 249 -14.25 17.98 -21.09
CA ARG A 249 -15.32 18.88 -20.67
C ARG A 249 -16.61 18.27 -21.21
N THR A 250 -17.37 17.61 -20.34
CA THR A 250 -18.80 17.43 -20.58
C THR A 250 -19.41 18.82 -20.62
N HIS A 251 -19.76 19.31 -21.80
CA HIS A 251 -20.79 20.31 -21.92
C HIS A 251 -22.16 19.61 -21.75
N ALA A 252 -22.35 18.99 -20.60
CA ALA A 252 -23.69 18.79 -20.11
C ALA A 252 -24.11 20.17 -19.60
N THR A 253 -25.03 20.81 -20.27
CA THR A 253 -25.89 21.82 -19.64
C THR A 253 -26.36 21.15 -18.35
N SER A 254 -26.08 21.77 -17.21
CA SER A 254 -26.29 21.23 -15.87
C SER A 254 -27.41 20.20 -15.81
N PRO A 255 -27.15 18.94 -15.45
CA PRO A 255 -28.23 17.97 -15.30
C PRO A 255 -29.21 18.53 -14.28
N ARG A 256 -30.47 18.65 -14.65
CA ARG A 256 -31.51 18.86 -13.66
C ARG A 256 -31.52 17.63 -12.76
N PRO A 257 -31.47 17.78 -11.44
CA PRO A 257 -31.76 16.65 -10.57
C PRO A 257 -33.05 16.04 -11.04
N ALA A 258 -33.09 14.72 -11.09
CA ALA A 258 -34.37 14.03 -11.26
C ALA A 258 -35.23 14.47 -10.06
N ALA A 259 -36.15 15.35 -10.36
CA ALA A 259 -37.02 16.00 -9.36
C ALA A 259 -37.90 14.95 -8.70
#